data_742b891002ecb08febb47a67e01d465e
#
_entry.id   742b891002ecb08febb47a67e01d465e
#
_cell.length_a   1.000
_cell.length_b   1.000
_cell.length_c   1.000
_cell.angle_alpha   90.00
_cell.angle_beta   90.00
_cell.angle_gamma   90.00
#
_symmetry.space_group_name_H-M   'P 1'
#
loop_
_entity.id
_entity.type
_entity.pdbx_description
1 polymer ?
#
loop_
_entity_poly.entity_id
_entity_poly.type
_entity_poly.pdbx_seq_one_letter_code
_entity_poly.pdbx_strand_id
1 'polypeptide(L)'
;TNQSAQTEYWVLNDLPAWLSANFTSGSLPALGNQEITFTVDASAPTGKSQFSIYASGNNAILVPLTVNMNLKSEVPDWTVTPSDYEGMATLMGAVMINMSEDIDGGEMNNVYSEDEDDLVGAFIDDKCVGVTNVQYDSYSDSYRVFLNIYGNLEDEGKEITLKVWDAST
;
A
#
# COMPACT_ATOMS: atom_id res chain seq x y z
N THR A 1 13.66 20.68 18.23
CA THR A 1 14.22 21.23 19.49
C THR A 1 15.33 22.21 19.14
N ASN A 2 15.29 23.41 19.70
CA ASN A 2 16.38 24.39 19.60
C ASN A 2 17.44 24.04 20.66
N GLN A 3 18.67 23.75 20.24
CA GLN A 3 19.80 23.47 21.13
C GLN A 3 20.67 24.70 21.41
N SER A 4 20.34 25.84 20.82
CA SER A 4 21.10 27.08 20.99
C SER A 4 20.64 27.87 22.23
N ALA A 5 21.48 28.79 22.69
CA ALA A 5 21.16 29.72 23.75
C ALA A 5 20.34 30.95 23.30
N GLN A 6 19.97 31.00 22.02
CA GLN A 6 19.23 32.11 21.40
C GLN A 6 17.94 31.61 20.77
N THR A 7 17.04 32.56 20.46
CA THR A 7 15.83 32.25 19.68
C THR A 7 16.22 31.94 18.24
N GLU A 8 15.76 30.78 17.75
CA GLU A 8 15.91 30.35 16.37
C GLU A 8 14.59 30.47 15.62
N TYR A 9 14.66 30.95 14.38
CA TYR A 9 13.53 30.92 13.44
C TYR A 9 13.71 29.73 12.51
N TRP A 10 12.61 29.08 12.19
CA TRP A 10 12.63 27.90 11.32
C TRP A 10 11.53 27.96 10.26
N VAL A 11 11.76 27.27 9.16
CA VAL A 11 10.78 27.09 8.08
C VAL A 11 10.91 25.66 7.55
N LEU A 12 9.79 25.05 7.22
CA LEU A 12 9.75 23.79 6.48
C LEU A 12 9.70 24.06 4.99
N ASN A 13 10.55 23.37 4.23
CA ASN A 13 10.62 23.46 2.77
C ASN A 13 10.35 22.09 2.16
N ASP A 14 9.97 22.09 0.89
CA ASP A 14 9.79 20.89 0.07
C ASP A 14 8.72 19.91 0.58
N LEU A 15 7.66 20.44 1.20
CA LEU A 15 6.49 19.64 1.53
C LEU A 15 5.81 19.19 0.22
N PRO A 16 5.60 17.88 0.03
CA PRO A 16 4.78 17.38 -1.07
C PRO A 16 3.37 17.97 -1.03
N ALA A 17 2.72 18.12 -2.18
CA ALA A 17 1.39 18.76 -2.27
C ALA A 17 0.30 18.02 -1.47
N TRP A 18 0.47 16.72 -1.27
CA TRP A 18 -0.43 15.85 -0.51
C TRP A 18 -0.11 15.78 1.01
N LEU A 19 0.93 16.53 1.47
CA LEU A 19 1.32 16.57 2.87
C LEU A 19 1.18 17.99 3.41
N SER A 20 0.38 18.18 4.43
CA SER A 20 0.23 19.45 5.15
C SER A 20 0.82 19.35 6.55
N ALA A 21 1.20 20.49 7.11
CA ALA A 21 1.66 20.60 8.49
C ALA A 21 0.87 21.67 9.23
N ASN A 22 0.62 21.46 10.54
CA ASN A 22 -0.05 22.47 11.38
C ASN A 22 0.76 23.76 11.51
N PHE A 23 2.08 23.69 11.36
CA PHE A 23 2.99 24.84 11.27
C PHE A 23 4.02 24.58 10.18
N THR A 24 4.22 25.53 9.30
CA THR A 24 5.27 25.48 8.27
C THR A 24 6.46 26.39 8.59
N SER A 25 6.31 27.26 9.57
CA SER A 25 7.36 28.13 10.08
C SER A 25 7.06 28.56 11.52
N GLY A 26 8.08 29.06 12.21
CA GLY A 26 7.92 29.53 13.57
C GLY A 26 9.23 30.02 14.19
N SER A 27 9.14 30.29 15.49
CA SER A 27 10.33 30.62 16.28
C SER A 27 10.39 29.72 17.52
N LEU A 28 11.60 29.28 17.88
CA LEU A 28 11.85 28.51 19.07
C LEU A 28 12.74 29.32 20.01
N PRO A 29 12.31 29.60 21.25
CA PRO A 29 13.18 30.20 22.24
C PRO A 29 14.37 29.30 22.55
N ALA A 30 15.36 29.82 23.24
CA ALA A 30 16.50 29.03 23.70
C ALA A 30 16.03 27.76 24.39
N LEU A 31 16.56 26.61 24.00
CA LEU A 31 16.24 25.26 24.51
C LEU A 31 14.75 24.86 24.34
N GLY A 32 13.98 25.64 23.58
CA GLY A 32 12.56 25.36 23.31
C GLY A 32 12.37 24.23 22.31
N ASN A 33 11.14 23.71 22.26
CA ASN A 33 10.70 22.73 21.27
C ASN A 33 9.36 23.14 20.67
N GLN A 34 9.05 22.59 19.52
CA GLN A 34 7.78 22.70 18.82
C GLN A 34 7.40 21.34 18.29
N GLU A 35 6.20 20.89 18.61
CA GLU A 35 5.60 19.73 17.96
C GLU A 35 4.98 20.16 16.64
N ILE A 36 5.23 19.37 15.61
CA ILE A 36 4.66 19.56 14.27
C ILE A 36 3.88 18.30 13.92
N THR A 37 2.60 18.50 13.65
CA THR A 37 1.70 17.44 13.20
C THR A 37 1.57 17.53 11.69
N PHE A 38 1.88 16.42 11.01
CA PHE A 38 1.67 16.28 9.57
C PHE A 38 0.35 15.58 9.30
N THR A 39 -0.37 16.06 8.30
CA THR A 39 -1.62 15.45 7.82
C THR A 39 -1.42 15.04 6.37
N VAL A 40 -1.69 13.76 6.10
CA VAL A 40 -1.63 13.17 4.75
C VAL A 40 -2.99 13.33 4.09
N ASP A 41 -3.01 13.86 2.87
CA ASP A 41 -4.21 13.99 2.04
C ASP A 41 -4.50 12.69 1.28
N ALA A 42 -5.77 12.49 0.88
CA ALA A 42 -6.19 11.32 0.10
C ALA A 42 -5.52 11.20 -1.29
N SER A 43 -4.89 12.26 -1.78
CA SER A 43 -4.10 12.26 -3.01
C SER A 43 -2.65 11.76 -2.84
N ALA A 44 -2.27 11.36 -1.63
CA ALA A 44 -0.94 10.80 -1.38
C ALA A 44 -0.77 9.48 -2.15
N PRO A 45 0.42 9.23 -2.69
CA PRO A 45 0.69 7.97 -3.38
C PRO A 45 0.60 6.80 -2.41
N THR A 46 -0.08 5.73 -2.83
CA THR A 46 -0.10 4.47 -2.11
C THR A 46 1.24 3.74 -2.24
N GLY A 47 1.47 2.75 -1.36
CA GLY A 47 2.69 1.97 -1.32
C GLY A 47 3.81 2.61 -0.51
N LYS A 48 4.99 2.03 -0.64
CA LYS A 48 6.20 2.48 0.07
C LYS A 48 6.78 3.70 -0.62
N SER A 49 6.85 4.81 0.08
CA SER A 49 7.51 6.03 -0.40
C SER A 49 8.49 6.58 0.64
N GLN A 50 9.55 7.18 0.14
CA GLN A 50 10.53 7.91 0.94
C GLN A 50 10.67 9.31 0.38
N PHE A 51 10.60 10.30 1.23
CA PHE A 51 10.82 11.69 0.85
C PHE A 51 11.56 12.44 1.95
N SER A 52 12.14 13.59 1.60
CA SER A 52 12.84 14.43 2.56
C SER A 52 12.17 15.78 2.66
N ILE A 53 11.94 16.23 3.88
CA ILE A 53 11.52 17.57 4.20
C ILE A 53 12.72 18.28 4.80
N TYR A 54 12.92 19.54 4.46
CA TYR A 54 14.05 20.30 4.97
C TYR A 54 13.58 21.36 5.95
N ALA A 55 14.16 21.35 7.15
CA ALA A 55 14.04 22.45 8.08
C ALA A 55 15.24 23.38 7.94
N SER A 56 15.02 24.67 7.76
CA SER A 56 16.05 25.69 7.75
C SER A 56 15.90 26.63 8.95
N GLY A 57 17.02 27.03 9.52
CA GLY A 57 17.10 27.99 10.61
C GLY A 57 17.85 29.28 10.24
N ASN A 58 18.14 30.12 11.22
CA ASN A 58 18.83 31.42 11.05
C ASN A 58 20.15 31.35 10.28
N ASN A 59 20.83 30.22 10.34
CA ASN A 59 22.13 30.01 9.68
C ASN A 59 22.02 29.37 8.30
N ALA A 60 20.81 29.28 7.74
CA ALA A 60 20.51 28.66 6.44
C ALA A 60 21.01 27.20 6.31
N ILE A 61 21.23 26.52 7.41
CA ILE A 61 21.58 25.09 7.42
C ILE A 61 20.29 24.32 7.19
N LEU A 62 20.25 23.57 6.07
CA LEU A 62 19.16 22.65 5.77
C LEU A 62 19.36 21.37 6.57
N VAL A 63 18.39 21.06 7.43
CA VAL A 63 18.37 19.79 8.17
C VAL A 63 17.36 18.87 7.48
N PRO A 64 17.79 17.77 6.84
CA PRO A 64 16.89 16.85 6.20
C PRO A 64 16.14 16.04 7.26
N LEU A 65 14.83 15.94 7.11
CA LEU A 65 13.96 15.02 7.82
C LEU A 65 13.51 13.97 6.81
N THR A 66 14.11 12.78 6.87
CA THR A 66 13.70 11.68 6.00
C THR A 66 12.45 11.04 6.58
N VAL A 67 11.40 10.99 5.77
CA VAL A 67 10.14 10.36 6.12
C VAL A 67 9.99 9.10 5.27
N ASN A 68 9.80 7.97 5.94
CA ASN A 68 9.42 6.71 5.30
C ASN A 68 7.93 6.53 5.56
N MET A 69 7.16 6.38 4.49
CA MET A 69 5.73 6.19 4.55
C MET A 69 5.37 4.89 3.80
N ASN A 70 4.45 4.14 4.36
CA ASN A 70 3.78 3.05 3.67
C ASN A 70 2.27 3.31 3.79
N LEU A 71 1.67 3.81 2.72
CA LEU A 71 0.25 4.09 2.66
C LEU A 71 -0.43 2.93 1.92
N LYS A 72 -1.18 2.13 2.63
CA LYS A 72 -1.96 1.05 2.03
C LYS A 72 -3.17 1.61 1.30
N SER A 73 -3.51 1.03 0.14
CA SER A 73 -4.77 1.30 -0.54
C SER A 73 -5.95 0.82 0.33
N GLU A 74 -7.12 1.40 0.11
CA GLU A 74 -8.32 0.94 0.82
C GLU A 74 -8.62 -0.53 0.49
N VAL A 75 -8.86 -1.33 1.54
CA VAL A 75 -9.22 -2.74 1.37
C VAL A 75 -10.54 -2.83 0.59
N PRO A 76 -10.60 -3.57 -0.52
CA PRO A 76 -11.82 -3.66 -1.29
C PRO A 76 -12.92 -4.40 -0.52
N ASP A 77 -14.15 -3.94 -0.66
CA ASP A 77 -15.34 -4.57 -0.09
C ASP A 77 -15.79 -5.77 -0.94
N TRP A 78 -14.91 -6.73 -1.13
CA TRP A 78 -15.22 -7.97 -1.86
C TRP A 78 -15.79 -9.00 -0.91
N THR A 79 -17.06 -9.31 -1.09
CA THR A 79 -17.76 -10.28 -0.24
C THR A 79 -18.55 -11.27 -1.09
N VAL A 80 -18.67 -12.49 -0.61
CA VAL A 80 -19.48 -13.54 -1.21
C VAL A 80 -20.25 -14.27 -0.13
N THR A 81 -21.51 -14.56 -0.40
CA THR A 81 -22.36 -15.39 0.48
C THR A 81 -22.56 -16.74 -0.20
N PRO A 82 -21.83 -17.79 0.23
CA PRO A 82 -21.86 -19.11 -0.44
C PRO A 82 -23.24 -19.71 -0.59
N SER A 83 -24.15 -19.48 0.37
CA SER A 83 -25.52 -20.01 0.37
C SER A 83 -26.41 -19.46 -0.74
N ASP A 84 -26.00 -18.40 -1.44
CA ASP A 84 -26.74 -17.77 -2.52
C ASP A 84 -26.48 -18.45 -3.88
N TYR A 85 -25.65 -19.51 -3.89
CA TYR A 85 -25.20 -20.19 -5.10
C TYR A 85 -25.45 -21.69 -5.04
N GLU A 86 -25.66 -22.29 -6.23
CA GLU A 86 -25.97 -23.72 -6.39
C GLU A 86 -24.70 -24.58 -6.56
N GLY A 87 -23.61 -23.98 -7.03
CA GLY A 87 -22.37 -24.69 -7.34
C GLY A 87 -21.11 -23.93 -6.93
N MET A 88 -20.00 -24.66 -6.88
CA MET A 88 -18.69 -24.14 -6.53
C MET A 88 -17.61 -24.85 -7.34
N ALA A 89 -16.62 -24.08 -7.77
CA ALA A 89 -15.35 -24.59 -8.28
C ALA A 89 -14.20 -24.01 -7.44
N THR A 90 -13.09 -24.74 -7.33
CA THR A 90 -11.90 -24.23 -6.64
C THR A 90 -10.76 -24.03 -7.65
N LEU A 91 -10.19 -22.83 -7.63
CA LEU A 91 -8.98 -22.48 -8.36
C LEU A 91 -7.82 -22.42 -7.37
N MET A 92 -6.71 -23.05 -7.73
CA MET A 92 -5.47 -23.01 -6.95
C MET A 92 -4.36 -22.38 -7.81
N GLY A 93 -3.60 -21.47 -7.23
CA GLY A 93 -2.51 -20.79 -7.93
C GLY A 93 -1.61 -20.01 -7.00
N ALA A 94 -0.78 -19.17 -7.60
CA ALA A 94 0.03 -18.18 -6.92
C ALA A 94 -0.17 -16.81 -7.56
N VAL A 95 -0.09 -15.74 -6.77
CA VAL A 95 -0.23 -14.37 -7.25
C VAL A 95 1.13 -13.84 -7.65
N MET A 96 1.27 -13.47 -8.90
CA MET A 96 2.46 -12.80 -9.40
C MET A 96 2.25 -11.28 -9.35
N ILE A 97 3.04 -10.60 -8.53
CA ILE A 97 2.93 -9.14 -8.30
C ILE A 97 3.89 -8.32 -9.14
N ASN A 98 4.98 -8.92 -9.64
CA ASN A 98 5.91 -8.21 -10.49
C ASN A 98 6.60 -9.16 -11.48
N MET A 99 6.82 -8.65 -12.70
CA MET A 99 7.72 -9.23 -13.67
C MET A 99 8.89 -8.27 -13.83
N SER A 100 10.02 -8.50 -13.16
CA SER A 100 11.21 -7.71 -13.39
C SER A 100 12.01 -8.30 -14.55
N GLU A 101 12.25 -7.49 -15.58
CA GLU A 101 13.32 -7.80 -16.55
C GLU A 101 14.66 -7.60 -15.82
N ASP A 102 15.48 -8.63 -15.80
CA ASP A 102 16.85 -8.50 -15.31
C ASP A 102 17.63 -7.57 -16.25
N ILE A 103 18.32 -6.57 -15.69
CA ILE A 103 19.01 -5.49 -16.43
C ILE A 103 20.09 -6.05 -17.37
N ASP A 104 20.48 -7.30 -17.22
CA ASP A 104 21.54 -7.99 -18.00
C ASP A 104 20.99 -8.94 -19.10
N GLY A 105 19.69 -8.89 -19.44
CA GLY A 105 19.11 -9.74 -20.49
C GLY A 105 19.01 -11.21 -20.12
N GLY A 106 18.99 -11.52 -18.83
CA GLY A 106 18.75 -12.82 -18.24
C GLY A 106 17.27 -13.13 -18.05
N GLU A 107 16.97 -14.23 -17.38
CA GLU A 107 15.63 -14.76 -17.17
C GLU A 107 14.71 -13.77 -16.45
N MET A 108 13.43 -13.69 -16.85
CA MET A 108 12.40 -12.94 -16.11
C MET A 108 12.27 -13.51 -14.71
N ASN A 109 12.62 -12.72 -13.70
CA ASN A 109 12.39 -13.07 -12.31
C ASN A 109 10.93 -12.71 -11.95
N ASN A 110 10.09 -13.73 -11.90
CA ASN A 110 8.72 -13.59 -11.41
C ASN A 110 8.75 -13.44 -9.88
N VAL A 111 8.25 -12.33 -9.39
CA VAL A 111 8.04 -12.09 -7.96
C VAL A 111 6.60 -12.45 -7.62
N TYR A 112 6.44 -13.42 -6.72
CA TYR A 112 5.14 -13.84 -6.23
C TYR A 112 4.83 -13.15 -4.89
N SER A 113 3.55 -12.94 -4.62
CA SER A 113 3.11 -12.43 -3.33
C SER A 113 3.41 -13.43 -2.22
N GLU A 114 3.98 -12.91 -1.14
CA GLU A 114 4.18 -13.58 0.15
C GLU A 114 3.43 -12.82 1.27
N ASP A 115 2.53 -11.91 0.89
CA ASP A 115 1.74 -11.11 1.83
C ASP A 115 0.36 -11.76 2.02
N GLU A 116 0.09 -12.24 3.24
CA GLU A 116 -1.19 -12.88 3.58
C GLU A 116 -2.35 -11.86 3.67
N ASP A 117 -2.06 -10.55 3.61
CA ASP A 117 -3.07 -9.51 3.51
C ASP A 117 -3.55 -9.29 2.06
N ASP A 118 -2.81 -9.78 1.05
CA ASP A 118 -3.22 -9.68 -0.36
C ASP A 118 -4.49 -10.47 -0.63
N LEU A 119 -5.37 -9.89 -1.45
CA LEU A 119 -6.65 -10.49 -1.79
C LEU A 119 -6.74 -10.87 -3.26
N VAL A 120 -7.37 -12.00 -3.53
CA VAL A 120 -7.78 -12.40 -4.88
C VAL A 120 -9.28 -12.57 -4.93
N GLY A 121 -9.93 -11.86 -5.84
CA GLY A 121 -11.36 -11.94 -6.08
C GLY A 121 -11.69 -12.50 -7.44
N ALA A 122 -12.75 -13.32 -7.55
CA ALA A 122 -13.37 -13.75 -8.79
C ALA A 122 -14.68 -13.01 -9.01
N PHE A 123 -14.95 -12.60 -10.25
CA PHE A 123 -16.10 -11.79 -10.61
C PHE A 123 -16.78 -12.34 -11.85
N ILE A 124 -18.11 -12.36 -11.83
CA ILE A 124 -19.00 -12.56 -12.98
C ILE A 124 -19.88 -11.32 -13.11
N ASP A 125 -19.88 -10.65 -14.26
CA ASP A 125 -20.64 -9.41 -14.50
C ASP A 125 -20.43 -8.37 -13.36
N ASP A 126 -19.17 -8.14 -12.95
CA ASP A 126 -18.77 -7.26 -11.83
C ASP A 126 -19.26 -7.67 -10.42
N LYS A 127 -20.02 -8.73 -10.29
CA LYS A 127 -20.40 -9.30 -9.01
C LYS A 127 -19.29 -10.19 -8.47
N CYS A 128 -18.85 -9.97 -7.22
CA CYS A 128 -17.91 -10.86 -6.55
C CYS A 128 -18.57 -12.23 -6.30
N VAL A 129 -17.97 -13.27 -6.84
CA VAL A 129 -18.42 -14.67 -6.71
C VAL A 129 -17.39 -15.56 -6.00
N GLY A 130 -16.29 -14.98 -5.56
CA GLY A 130 -15.27 -15.65 -4.78
C GLY A 130 -14.23 -14.65 -4.30
N VAL A 131 -13.74 -14.81 -3.08
CA VAL A 131 -12.65 -14.01 -2.52
C VAL A 131 -11.85 -14.84 -1.53
N THR A 132 -10.54 -14.66 -1.52
CA THR A 132 -9.63 -15.29 -0.58
C THR A 132 -8.35 -14.48 -0.45
N ASN A 133 -7.64 -14.69 0.66
CA ASN A 133 -6.30 -14.17 0.84
C ASN A 133 -5.24 -15.10 0.23
N VAL A 134 -4.06 -14.57 0.01
CA VAL A 134 -2.84 -15.36 -0.16
C VAL A 134 -2.55 -16.07 1.17
N GLN A 135 -2.15 -17.33 1.12
CA GLN A 135 -1.89 -18.16 2.30
C GLN A 135 -0.60 -18.94 2.14
N TYR A 136 0.15 -19.06 3.24
CA TYR A 136 1.30 -19.96 3.25
C TYR A 136 0.83 -21.42 3.29
N ASP A 137 1.25 -22.20 2.30
CA ASP A 137 1.01 -23.63 2.21
C ASP A 137 2.26 -24.41 2.64
N SER A 138 2.19 -24.97 3.84
CA SER A 138 3.30 -25.73 4.43
C SER A 138 3.64 -27.03 3.69
N TYR A 139 2.71 -27.55 2.87
CA TYR A 139 2.96 -28.76 2.09
C TYR A 139 3.84 -28.49 0.86
N SER A 140 3.60 -27.36 0.18
CA SER A 140 4.40 -26.96 -0.98
C SER A 140 5.54 -25.99 -0.63
N ASP A 141 5.65 -25.60 0.66
CA ASP A 141 6.62 -24.60 1.17
C ASP A 141 6.58 -23.31 0.35
N SER A 142 5.36 -22.81 0.08
CA SER A 142 5.14 -21.61 -0.75
C SER A 142 3.80 -20.94 -0.46
N TYR A 143 3.70 -19.67 -0.83
CA TYR A 143 2.46 -18.93 -0.76
C TYR A 143 1.54 -19.28 -1.92
N ARG A 144 0.26 -19.53 -1.61
CA ARG A 144 -0.76 -20.01 -2.54
C ARG A 144 -2.09 -19.31 -2.34
N VAL A 145 -2.90 -19.41 -3.38
CA VAL A 145 -4.30 -18.99 -3.37
C VAL A 145 -5.18 -20.23 -3.56
N PHE A 146 -6.17 -20.40 -2.69
CA PHE A 146 -7.21 -21.40 -2.79
C PHE A 146 -8.55 -20.68 -2.90
N LEU A 147 -8.91 -20.29 -4.13
CA LEU A 147 -10.08 -19.47 -4.40
C LEU A 147 -11.29 -20.35 -4.74
N ASN A 148 -12.29 -20.32 -3.88
CA ASN A 148 -13.59 -20.90 -4.17
C ASN A 148 -14.41 -19.90 -4.99
N ILE A 149 -14.87 -20.32 -6.15
CA ILE A 149 -15.67 -19.55 -7.11
C ILE A 149 -17.07 -20.15 -7.12
N TYR A 150 -18.05 -19.36 -6.76
CA TYR A 150 -19.44 -19.77 -6.68
C TYR A 150 -20.23 -19.35 -7.91
N GLY A 151 -21.23 -20.14 -8.30
CA GLY A 151 -22.05 -19.83 -9.47
C GLY A 151 -23.40 -20.58 -9.44
N ASN A 152 -24.31 -20.11 -10.27
CA ASN A 152 -25.61 -20.70 -10.53
C ASN A 152 -25.69 -21.23 -11.97
N LEU A 153 -26.72 -22.00 -12.30
CA LEU A 153 -26.93 -22.50 -13.67
C LEU A 153 -26.99 -21.38 -14.72
N GLU A 154 -27.48 -20.22 -14.33
CA GLU A 154 -27.55 -19.03 -15.23
C GLU A 154 -26.18 -18.38 -15.52
N ASP A 155 -25.15 -18.77 -14.77
CA ASP A 155 -23.78 -18.30 -14.96
C ASP A 155 -22.97 -19.21 -15.90
N GLU A 156 -23.56 -20.30 -16.37
CA GLU A 156 -22.91 -21.23 -17.30
C GLU A 156 -22.46 -20.50 -18.59
N GLY A 157 -21.17 -20.62 -18.90
CA GLY A 157 -20.58 -20.01 -20.08
C GLY A 157 -20.20 -18.53 -19.93
N LYS A 158 -20.47 -17.91 -18.79
CA LYS A 158 -20.01 -16.54 -18.52
C LYS A 158 -18.50 -16.51 -18.23
N GLU A 159 -17.90 -15.37 -18.54
CA GLU A 159 -16.50 -15.12 -18.26
C GLU A 159 -16.28 -14.84 -16.77
N ILE A 160 -15.20 -15.41 -16.20
CA ILE A 160 -14.75 -15.11 -14.84
C ILE A 160 -13.54 -14.18 -14.94
N THR A 161 -13.68 -12.98 -14.38
CA THR A 161 -12.57 -12.03 -14.24
C THR A 161 -11.93 -12.20 -12.87
N LEU A 162 -10.61 -12.36 -12.83
CA LEU A 162 -9.85 -12.35 -11.59
C LEU A 162 -9.29 -10.95 -11.33
N LYS A 163 -9.44 -10.46 -10.10
CA LYS A 163 -8.84 -9.20 -9.63
C LYS A 163 -7.93 -9.50 -8.44
N VAL A 164 -6.81 -8.81 -8.38
CA VAL A 164 -5.87 -8.87 -7.26
C VAL A 164 -5.82 -7.51 -6.60
N TRP A 165 -5.87 -7.49 -5.28
CA TRP A 165 -5.57 -6.32 -4.47
C TRP A 165 -4.29 -6.60 -3.69
N ASP A 166 -3.28 -5.78 -3.92
CA ASP A 166 -1.97 -5.85 -3.27
C ASP A 166 -2.00 -4.92 -2.04
N ALA A 167 -1.91 -5.51 -0.86
CA ALA A 167 -1.93 -4.79 0.41
C ALA A 167 -0.68 -3.92 0.65
N SER A 168 0.37 -4.12 -0.15
CA SER A 168 1.62 -3.40 -0.02
C SER A 168 1.70 -2.13 -0.90
N THR A 169 0.71 -1.93 -1.80
CA THR A 169 0.68 -0.80 -2.76
C THR A 169 -0.47 0.18 -2.52
#